data_8ac528dfb075a09188634799abe9e91a
#
_entry.id   8ac528dfb075a09188634799abe9e91a
#
_cell.length_a   1.000
_cell.length_b   1.000
_cell.length_c   1.000
_cell.angle_alpha   90.00
_cell.angle_beta   90.00
_cell.angle_gamma   90.00
#
_symmetry.space_group_name_H-M   'P 1'
#
loop_
_entity.id
_entity.type
_entity.pdbx_description
1 polymer ?
#
loop_
_entity_poly.entity_id
_entity_poly.type
_entity_poly.pdbx_seq_one_letter_code
_entity_poly.pdbx_strand_id
1 'polypeptide(L)'
;MNATEIQTLEVARELALKKITDSRVNRFSSGTKLIFSRVDVTLTRDNVDVTKDFNLHLEYLEEEGEICVRCSSQKSKNQYDVVFFYISGDDAISIVEGNEYRNTRSMSIEDPEIEREFCLTIKAI
;
A
#
# COMPACT_ATOMS: atom_id res chain seq x y z
N MET A 1 -11.19 17.67 22.17
CA MET A 1 -9.76 17.69 21.83
C MET A 1 -9.27 19.13 21.73
N ASN A 2 -8.20 19.47 22.42
CA ASN A 2 -7.64 20.82 22.35
C ASN A 2 -6.64 20.95 21.18
N ALA A 3 -6.18 22.17 20.89
CA ALA A 3 -5.29 22.43 19.77
C ALA A 3 -3.97 21.65 19.86
N THR A 4 -3.42 21.48 21.07
CA THR A 4 -2.17 20.73 21.28
C THR A 4 -2.36 19.25 20.97
N GLU A 5 -3.47 18.65 21.38
CA GLU A 5 -3.77 17.24 21.10
C GLU A 5 -3.98 17.00 19.61
N ILE A 6 -4.65 17.90 18.90
CA ILE A 6 -4.85 17.81 17.45
C ILE A 6 -3.50 17.86 16.75
N GLN A 7 -2.65 18.82 17.14
CA GLN A 7 -1.34 18.99 16.53
C GLN A 7 -0.45 17.78 16.77
N THR A 8 -0.48 17.20 17.97
CA THR A 8 0.28 15.98 18.30
C THR A 8 -0.18 14.80 17.44
N LEU A 9 -1.48 14.67 17.24
CA LEU A 9 -2.05 13.60 16.41
C LEU A 9 -1.65 13.76 14.94
N GLU A 10 -1.68 14.97 14.42
CA GLU A 10 -1.25 15.24 13.04
C GLU A 10 0.22 14.90 12.84
N VAL A 11 1.09 15.24 13.80
CA VAL A 11 2.50 14.89 13.76
C VAL A 11 2.68 13.38 13.80
N ALA A 12 1.92 12.68 14.64
CA ALA A 12 1.99 11.23 14.74
C ALA A 12 1.60 10.55 13.41
N ARG A 13 0.55 11.04 12.76
CA ARG A 13 0.12 10.54 11.45
C ARG A 13 1.20 10.74 10.41
N GLU A 14 1.76 11.95 10.34
CA GLU A 14 2.82 12.28 9.38
C GLU A 14 4.05 11.40 9.57
N LEU A 15 4.50 11.22 10.81
CA LEU A 15 5.64 10.38 11.12
C LEU A 15 5.40 8.92 10.73
N ALA A 16 4.20 8.41 10.99
CA ALA A 16 3.83 7.04 10.62
C ALA A 16 3.82 6.85 9.11
N LEU A 17 3.24 7.80 8.36
CA LEU A 17 3.21 7.77 6.91
C LEU A 17 4.62 7.79 6.32
N LYS A 18 5.48 8.67 6.80
CA LYS A 18 6.87 8.76 6.36
C LYS A 18 7.65 7.50 6.69
N LYS A 19 7.43 6.93 7.85
CA LYS A 19 8.10 5.71 8.29
C LYS A 19 7.80 4.54 7.35
N ILE A 20 6.58 4.42 6.87
CA ILE A 20 6.18 3.38 5.93
C ILE A 20 6.77 3.64 4.54
N THR A 21 6.72 4.89 4.06
CA THR A 21 7.17 5.24 2.70
C THR A 21 8.66 5.48 2.59
N ASP A 22 9.36 5.74 3.70
CA ASP A 22 10.81 5.92 3.71
C ASP A 22 11.52 4.58 3.57
N SER A 23 11.15 3.85 2.57
CA SER A 23 11.56 2.47 2.32
C SER A 23 12.15 2.27 0.93
N ARG A 24 12.29 3.34 0.17
CA ARG A 24 12.77 3.26 -1.21
C ARG A 24 14.12 2.58 -1.37
N VAL A 25 14.94 2.62 -0.32
CA VAL A 25 16.26 1.99 -0.30
C VAL A 25 16.17 0.49 -0.18
N ASN A 26 15.07 -0.02 0.35
CA ASN A 26 14.89 -1.44 0.69
C ASN A 26 13.77 -2.10 -0.09
N ARG A 27 13.46 -1.53 -1.24
CA ARG A 27 12.47 -2.10 -2.12
C ARG A 27 13.12 -3.17 -2.98
N PHE A 28 12.87 -4.44 -2.64
CA PHE A 28 13.41 -5.57 -3.37
C PHE A 28 12.31 -6.43 -3.93
N SER A 29 12.55 -6.89 -5.16
CA SER A 29 11.80 -8.01 -5.70
C SER A 29 12.81 -9.13 -5.88
N SER A 30 12.83 -10.05 -4.94
CA SER A 30 13.73 -11.21 -5.00
C SER A 30 13.14 -12.36 -5.79
N GLY A 31 12.03 -12.13 -6.48
CA GLY A 31 11.30 -13.16 -7.20
C GLY A 31 10.33 -13.94 -6.33
N THR A 32 10.39 -13.81 -5.02
CA THR A 32 9.52 -14.49 -4.08
C THR A 32 8.72 -13.55 -3.20
N LYS A 33 9.29 -12.40 -2.84
CA LYS A 33 8.66 -11.45 -1.93
C LYS A 33 9.09 -10.04 -2.24
N LEU A 34 8.15 -9.11 -2.14
CA LEU A 34 8.43 -7.69 -2.24
C LEU A 34 8.52 -7.13 -0.82
N ILE A 35 9.67 -6.56 -0.48
CA ILE A 35 9.94 -6.06 0.85
C ILE A 35 10.27 -4.58 0.79
N PHE A 36 9.59 -3.80 1.63
CA PHE A 36 9.94 -2.41 1.92
C PHE A 36 10.59 -2.37 3.30
N SER A 37 11.41 -1.34 3.57
CA SER A 37 12.27 -1.35 4.75
C SER A 37 11.59 -1.64 6.09
N ARG A 38 10.30 -1.35 6.20
CA ARG A 38 9.59 -1.50 7.48
C ARG A 38 8.30 -2.27 7.37
N VAL A 39 7.93 -2.66 6.18
CA VAL A 39 6.66 -3.36 5.96
C VAL A 39 6.77 -4.46 4.93
N ASP A 40 5.97 -5.49 5.14
CA ASP A 40 5.68 -6.52 4.15
C ASP A 40 4.40 -6.12 3.44
N VAL A 41 4.42 -6.15 2.12
CA VAL A 41 3.25 -5.82 1.29
C VAL A 41 2.90 -7.03 0.43
N THR A 42 1.65 -7.46 0.51
CA THR A 42 1.13 -8.60 -0.25
C THR A 42 -0.10 -8.17 -1.02
N LEU A 43 -0.15 -8.53 -2.30
CA LEU A 43 -1.32 -8.33 -3.14
C LEU A 43 -1.88 -9.70 -3.55
N THR A 44 -3.17 -9.91 -3.30
CA THR A 44 -3.87 -11.10 -3.78
C THR A 44 -4.92 -10.71 -4.82
N ARG A 45 -5.20 -11.63 -5.75
CA ARG A 45 -6.28 -11.51 -6.71
C ARG A 45 -7.12 -12.78 -6.58
N ASP A 46 -8.40 -12.61 -6.22
CA ASP A 46 -9.30 -13.75 -5.96
C ASP A 46 -8.67 -14.76 -4.99
N ASN A 47 -8.06 -14.24 -3.91
CA ASN A 47 -7.39 -15.00 -2.85
C ASN A 47 -6.10 -15.73 -3.26
N VAL A 48 -5.56 -15.44 -4.44
CA VAL A 48 -4.28 -15.98 -4.90
C VAL A 48 -3.23 -14.89 -4.83
N ASP A 49 -2.08 -15.19 -4.23
CA ASP A 49 -0.97 -14.23 -4.14
C ASP A 49 -0.41 -13.93 -5.53
N VAL A 50 -0.53 -12.68 -5.94
CA VAL A 50 -0.04 -12.19 -7.23
C VAL A 50 1.00 -11.07 -7.06
N THR A 51 1.57 -10.94 -5.88
CA THR A 51 2.54 -9.87 -5.57
C THR A 51 3.67 -9.81 -6.58
N LYS A 52 4.15 -10.96 -7.04
CA LYS A 52 5.25 -11.05 -8.02
C LYS A 52 4.86 -10.59 -9.42
N ASP A 53 3.57 -10.62 -9.73
CA ASP A 53 3.05 -10.28 -11.05
C ASP A 53 2.74 -8.78 -11.18
N PHE A 54 2.96 -8.02 -10.12
CA PHE A 54 2.69 -6.59 -10.07
C PHE A 54 3.89 -5.80 -9.62
N ASN A 55 4.01 -4.59 -10.15
CA ASN A 55 4.95 -3.60 -9.64
C ASN A 55 4.22 -2.79 -8.58
N LEU A 56 4.70 -2.85 -7.35
CA LEU A 56 4.12 -2.13 -6.22
C LEU A 56 4.95 -0.89 -5.91
N HIS A 57 4.29 0.24 -5.83
CA HIS A 57 4.92 1.52 -5.53
C HIS A 57 4.13 2.25 -4.46
N LEU A 58 4.81 2.63 -3.38
CA LEU A 58 4.23 3.41 -2.29
C LEU A 58 4.73 4.85 -2.39
N GLU A 59 3.79 5.79 -2.41
CA GLU A 59 4.10 7.21 -2.50
C GLU A 59 3.37 7.96 -1.39
N TYR A 60 4.13 8.75 -0.63
CA TYR A 60 3.55 9.64 0.37
C TYR A 60 3.01 10.90 -0.31
N LEU A 61 1.71 11.09 -0.20
CA LEU A 61 1.02 12.28 -0.71
C LEU A 61 0.91 13.27 0.43
N GLU A 62 1.88 14.16 0.55
CA GLU A 62 2.03 15.07 1.67
C GLU A 62 0.81 15.98 1.86
N GLU A 63 0.29 16.54 0.79
CA GLU A 63 -0.86 17.44 0.86
C GLU A 63 -2.15 16.73 1.29
N GLU A 64 -2.32 15.49 0.88
CA GLU A 64 -3.49 14.69 1.22
C GLU A 64 -3.35 13.98 2.57
N GLY A 65 -2.13 13.89 3.10
CA GLY A 65 -1.86 13.19 4.34
C GLY A 65 -2.14 11.69 4.27
N GLU A 66 -1.80 11.08 3.14
CA GLU A 66 -2.02 9.65 2.91
C GLU A 66 -0.92 9.04 2.04
N ILE A 67 -0.89 7.72 1.98
CA ILE A 67 -0.01 6.97 1.09
C ILE A 67 -0.86 6.42 -0.05
N CYS A 68 -0.41 6.63 -1.28
CA CYS A 68 -0.95 5.96 -2.45
C CYS A 68 -0.11 4.71 -2.74
N VAL A 69 -0.77 3.56 -2.81
CA VAL A 69 -0.13 2.31 -3.22
C VAL A 69 -0.61 2.00 -4.63
N ARG A 70 0.31 2.06 -5.58
CA ARG A 70 0.03 1.77 -6.99
C ARG A 70 0.52 0.37 -7.32
N CYS A 71 -0.41 -0.47 -7.79
CA CYS A 71 -0.12 -1.84 -8.19
C CYS A 71 -0.34 -1.98 -9.69
N SER A 72 0.76 -2.00 -10.45
CA SER A 72 0.73 -2.07 -11.92
C SER A 72 0.99 -3.50 -12.39
N SER A 73 0.12 -4.02 -13.26
CA SER A 73 0.30 -5.37 -13.80
C SER A 73 1.55 -5.42 -14.69
N GLN A 74 2.43 -6.39 -14.43
CA GLN A 74 3.61 -6.66 -15.24
C GLN A 74 3.26 -7.44 -16.51
N LYS A 75 2.13 -8.14 -16.51
CA LYS A 75 1.70 -8.97 -17.63
C LYS A 75 0.97 -8.17 -18.70
N SER A 76 0.34 -7.07 -18.30
CA SER A 76 -0.40 -6.22 -19.21
C SER A 76 0.52 -5.18 -19.85
N LYS A 77 0.33 -4.94 -21.16
CA LYS A 77 0.97 -3.83 -21.85
C LYS A 77 0.18 -2.54 -21.73
N ASN A 78 -1.00 -2.61 -21.14
CA ASN A 78 -1.87 -1.45 -20.93
C ASN A 78 -1.45 -0.73 -19.67
N GLN A 79 -0.98 0.52 -19.82
CA GLN A 79 -0.58 1.36 -18.69
C GLN A 79 -1.71 1.70 -17.72
N TYR A 80 -2.95 1.44 -18.12
CA TYR A 80 -4.12 1.68 -17.27
C TYR A 80 -4.54 0.47 -16.43
N ASP A 81 -3.84 -0.66 -16.59
CA ASP A 81 -4.09 -1.85 -15.77
C ASP A 81 -3.39 -1.71 -14.43
N VAL A 82 -3.94 -0.83 -13.60
CA VAL A 82 -3.39 -0.44 -12.31
C VAL A 82 -4.49 -0.46 -11.26
N VAL A 83 -4.17 -1.00 -10.09
CA VAL A 83 -5.03 -0.90 -8.91
C VAL A 83 -4.41 0.07 -7.93
N PHE A 84 -5.20 1.01 -7.41
CA PHE A 84 -4.75 1.97 -6.41
C PHE A 84 -5.39 1.67 -5.06
N PHE A 85 -4.59 1.76 -4.01
CA PHE A 85 -5.05 1.73 -2.63
C PHE A 85 -4.53 2.97 -1.92
N TYR A 86 -5.26 3.44 -0.92
CA TYR A 86 -4.88 4.63 -0.16
C TYR A 86 -4.85 4.29 1.32
N ILE A 87 -3.78 4.68 1.99
CA ILE A 87 -3.58 4.44 3.43
C ILE A 87 -3.62 5.78 4.14
N SER A 88 -4.58 5.93 5.06
CA SER A 88 -4.71 7.14 5.87
C SER A 88 -3.61 7.22 6.94
N GLY A 89 -3.47 8.40 7.54
CA GLY A 89 -2.55 8.59 8.67
C GLY A 89 -2.90 7.69 9.86
N ASP A 90 -4.18 7.48 10.12
CA ASP A 90 -4.61 6.61 11.22
C ASP A 90 -4.28 5.14 10.93
N ASP A 91 -4.48 4.70 9.70
CA ASP A 91 -4.09 3.36 9.28
C ASP A 91 -2.57 3.17 9.36
N ALA A 92 -1.82 4.20 8.98
CA ALA A 92 -0.36 4.17 9.07
C ALA A 92 0.11 4.01 10.51
N ILE A 93 -0.50 4.73 11.46
CA ILE A 93 -0.22 4.57 12.89
C ILE A 93 -0.48 3.13 13.33
N SER A 94 -1.62 2.59 12.94
CA SER A 94 -1.99 1.21 13.25
C SER A 94 -0.98 0.19 12.73
N ILE A 95 -0.53 0.36 11.50
CA ILE A 95 0.51 -0.51 10.90
C ILE A 95 1.81 -0.44 11.69
N VAL A 96 2.27 0.77 12.02
CA VAL A 96 3.51 0.97 12.77
C VAL A 96 3.41 0.37 14.18
N GLU A 97 2.22 0.33 14.76
CA GLU A 97 1.96 -0.30 16.07
C GLU A 97 1.93 -1.84 15.99
N GLY A 98 1.99 -2.39 14.78
CA GLY A 98 2.04 -3.84 14.58
C GLY A 98 0.75 -4.47 14.12
N ASN A 99 -0.26 -3.70 13.77
CA ASN A 99 -1.52 -4.22 13.27
C ASN A 99 -1.46 -4.44 11.77
N GLU A 100 -2.17 -5.46 11.31
CA GLU A 100 -2.29 -5.74 9.88
C GLU A 100 -3.26 -4.76 9.23
N TYR A 101 -2.82 -4.13 8.15
CA TYR A 101 -3.71 -3.36 7.27
C TYR A 101 -4.23 -4.26 6.16
N ARG A 102 -5.50 -4.11 5.84
CA ARG A 102 -6.14 -4.89 4.80
C ARG A 102 -7.19 -4.07 4.08
N ASN A 103 -7.12 -4.05 2.75
CA ASN A 103 -8.09 -3.33 1.94
C ASN A 103 -8.37 -4.11 0.65
N THR A 104 -9.63 -4.16 0.26
CA THR A 104 -10.09 -4.91 -0.90
C THR A 104 -10.73 -3.99 -1.91
N ARG A 105 -10.42 -4.21 -3.20
CA ARG A 105 -11.03 -3.48 -4.31
C ARG A 105 -11.36 -4.45 -5.45
N SER A 106 -12.51 -4.23 -6.06
CA SER A 106 -12.93 -5.00 -7.23
C SER A 106 -12.66 -4.19 -8.48
N MET A 107 -11.89 -4.76 -9.40
CA MET A 107 -11.44 -4.07 -10.62
C MET A 107 -11.44 -5.04 -11.79
N SER A 108 -11.75 -4.51 -12.98
CA SER A 108 -11.61 -5.26 -14.24
C SER A 108 -10.34 -4.79 -14.93
N ILE A 109 -9.20 -5.35 -14.51
CA ILE A 109 -7.89 -5.10 -15.13
C ILE A 109 -7.34 -6.41 -15.66
N GLU A 110 -6.45 -6.34 -16.64
CA GLU A 110 -5.88 -7.46 -17.37
C GLU A 110 -6.91 -8.11 -18.32
N ASP A 111 -8.14 -8.27 -17.88
CA ASP A 111 -9.28 -8.73 -18.68
C ASP A 111 -10.47 -7.81 -18.40
N PRO A 112 -10.86 -6.96 -19.37
CA PRO A 112 -11.93 -5.99 -19.15
C PRO A 112 -13.33 -6.60 -18.97
N GLU A 113 -13.48 -7.88 -19.30
CA GLU A 113 -14.76 -8.57 -19.17
C GLU A 113 -14.95 -9.25 -17.81
N ILE A 114 -13.87 -9.38 -17.04
CA ILE A 114 -13.88 -10.09 -15.76
C ILE A 114 -13.49 -9.16 -14.63
N GLU A 115 -14.40 -8.99 -13.67
CA GLU A 115 -14.12 -8.27 -12.44
C GLU A 115 -13.43 -9.20 -11.46
N ARG A 116 -12.27 -8.75 -10.92
CA ARG A 116 -11.47 -9.50 -9.97
C ARG A 116 -11.41 -8.76 -8.65
N GLU A 117 -11.30 -9.52 -7.56
CA GLU A 117 -11.14 -8.96 -6.24
C GLU A 117 -9.66 -8.89 -5.88
N PHE A 118 -9.16 -7.66 -5.71
CA PHE A 118 -7.77 -7.42 -5.29
C PHE A 118 -7.76 -7.04 -3.81
N CYS A 119 -6.90 -7.69 -3.04
CA CYS A 119 -6.72 -7.39 -1.63
C CYS A 119 -5.26 -7.03 -1.35
N LEU A 120 -5.06 -5.86 -0.76
CA LEU A 120 -3.74 -5.41 -0.30
C LEU A 120 -3.63 -5.64 1.20
N THR A 121 -2.56 -6.29 1.61
CA THR A 121 -2.23 -6.53 3.02
C THR A 121 -0.88 -5.92 3.32
N ILE A 122 -0.78 -5.16 4.40
CA ILE A 122 0.47 -4.54 4.84
C ILE A 122 0.69 -4.86 6.32
N LYS A 123 1.87 -5.34 6.64
CA LYS A 123 2.30 -5.64 8.01
C LYS A 123 3.66 -5.03 8.28
N ALA A 124 3.88 -4.56 9.50
CA ALA A 124 5.22 -4.18 9.93
C ALA A 124 6.11 -5.43 10.05
N ILE A 125 7.36 -5.25 9.69
CA ILE A 125 8.36 -6.30 9.84
C ILE A 125 8.90 -6.32 11.25
#